data_b3d82e3854765a54f541acc955d8235d
#
_entry.id   b3d82e3854765a54f541acc955d8235d
#
_cell.length_a   1.000
_cell.length_b   1.000
_cell.length_c   1.000
_cell.angle_alpha   90.00
_cell.angle_beta   90.00
_cell.angle_gamma   90.00
#
_symmetry.space_group_name_H-M   'P 1'
#
loop_
_entity.id
_entity.type
_entity.pdbx_description
1 polymer ?
#
loop_
_entity_poly.entity_id
_entity_poly.type
_entity_poly.pdbx_seq_one_letter_code
_entity_poly.pdbx_strand_id
1 'polypeptide(L)'
;VRVRIDGITYDLSEEIKIEKNKKHTIEIVVDRLVIKEGIKSRLTDSIETVSSLTGGLVGVDVIGGEEMLFSQNYACPEHGVSIDELTPRMFSFNNPFGACEKCTGLGVFKKIDPELIIPNKDLSIRQGAIKASGWNSLEEGSIAMMYFNAISETYGISLDEPVKNLDKDAIDIFLYGTQGQKLHLKRGNKFYKADYQAEFEGVIPNLERRYKESNSDWAKADIEAYMSDEKCPACHGERLKKESLSVTV
;
A
#
# COMPACT_ATOMS: atom_id res chain seq x y z
N VAL A 1 -4.81 -37.47 17.88
CA VAL A 1 -4.30 -36.10 17.88
C VAL A 1 -4.57 -35.55 16.50
N ARG A 2 -5.10 -34.33 16.41
CA ARG A 2 -5.43 -33.65 15.15
C ARG A 2 -4.64 -32.37 15.04
N VAL A 3 -4.35 -32.01 13.80
CA VAL A 3 -3.67 -30.77 13.46
C VAL A 3 -4.55 -29.97 12.48
N ARG A 4 -4.60 -28.67 12.63
CA ARG A 4 -5.21 -27.77 11.66
C ARG A 4 -4.08 -27.04 10.92
N ILE A 5 -4.10 -27.11 9.60
CA ILE A 5 -3.12 -26.46 8.73
C ILE A 5 -3.86 -25.57 7.77
N ASP A 6 -3.59 -24.29 7.79
CA ASP A 6 -4.25 -23.27 6.95
C ASP A 6 -5.79 -23.35 7.00
N GLY A 7 -6.33 -23.60 8.21
CA GLY A 7 -7.77 -23.73 8.45
C GLY A 7 -8.37 -25.11 8.17
N ILE A 8 -7.62 -26.05 7.60
CA ILE A 8 -8.09 -27.42 7.31
C ILE A 8 -7.59 -28.39 8.39
N THR A 9 -8.51 -29.17 8.97
CA THR A 9 -8.18 -30.16 10.02
C THR A 9 -7.80 -31.48 9.40
N TYR A 10 -6.65 -32.03 9.79
CA TYR A 10 -6.10 -33.32 9.39
C TYR A 10 -5.96 -34.22 10.61
N ASP A 11 -6.03 -35.54 10.38
CA ASP A 11 -5.61 -36.54 11.37
C ASP A 11 -4.10 -36.77 11.20
N LEU A 12 -3.36 -36.90 12.32
CA LEU A 12 -1.91 -37.12 12.25
C LEU A 12 -1.52 -38.50 11.71
N SER A 13 -2.50 -39.40 11.52
CA SER A 13 -2.28 -40.68 10.83
C SER A 13 -2.25 -40.55 9.31
N GLU A 14 -2.70 -39.41 8.76
CA GLU A 14 -2.74 -39.16 7.33
C GLU A 14 -1.41 -38.56 6.83
N GLU A 15 -1.06 -38.82 5.57
CA GLU A 15 0.09 -38.22 4.95
C GLU A 15 -0.23 -36.76 4.56
N ILE A 16 0.29 -35.78 5.33
CA ILE A 16 0.03 -34.36 5.13
C ILE A 16 1.11 -33.78 4.21
N LYS A 17 0.71 -33.31 3.02
CA LYS A 17 1.61 -32.66 2.07
C LYS A 17 1.54 -31.15 2.25
N ILE A 18 2.65 -30.53 2.66
CA ILE A 18 2.79 -29.09 2.85
C ILE A 18 3.72 -28.54 1.79
N GLU A 19 3.39 -27.38 1.19
CA GLU A 19 4.23 -26.72 0.20
C GLU A 19 5.43 -26.03 0.88
N LYS A 20 6.63 -26.56 0.66
CA LYS A 20 7.88 -26.15 1.34
C LYS A 20 8.21 -24.64 1.25
N ASN A 21 7.71 -23.94 0.24
CA ASN A 21 8.05 -22.53 -0.03
C ASN A 21 6.94 -21.54 0.35
N LYS A 22 5.86 -21.99 0.99
CA LYS A 22 4.79 -21.13 1.50
C LYS A 22 4.85 -21.04 3.03
N LYS A 23 4.36 -19.93 3.58
CA LYS A 23 4.09 -19.82 5.01
C LYS A 23 2.80 -20.57 5.30
N HIS A 24 2.82 -21.43 6.31
CA HIS A 24 1.68 -22.20 6.77
C HIS A 24 1.38 -21.86 8.23
N THR A 25 0.11 -21.79 8.58
CA THR A 25 -0.34 -21.74 9.97
C THR A 25 -0.63 -23.15 10.41
N ILE A 26 0.10 -23.64 11.40
CA ILE A 26 -0.03 -25.00 11.93
C ILE A 26 -0.48 -24.92 13.38
N GLU A 27 -1.61 -25.55 13.70
CA GLU A 27 -2.24 -25.52 15.01
C GLU A 27 -2.52 -26.94 15.49
N ILE A 28 -2.32 -27.18 16.79
CA ILE A 28 -2.63 -28.46 17.42
C ILE A 28 -4.05 -28.37 17.99
N VAL A 29 -4.93 -29.27 17.57
CA VAL A 29 -6.27 -29.39 18.14
C VAL A 29 -6.22 -30.32 19.34
N VAL A 30 -6.24 -29.75 20.55
CA VAL A 30 -6.13 -30.49 21.82
C VAL A 30 -7.46 -31.07 22.24
N ASP A 31 -8.55 -30.34 22.14
CA ASP A 31 -9.88 -30.83 22.51
C ASP A 31 -10.99 -30.25 21.63
N ARG A 32 -12.13 -30.92 21.61
CA ARG A 32 -13.39 -30.45 21.01
C ARG A 32 -14.49 -30.55 22.03
N LEU A 33 -15.06 -29.40 22.35
CA LEU A 33 -16.02 -29.24 23.44
C LEU A 33 -17.38 -28.81 22.90
N VAL A 34 -18.43 -29.31 23.51
CA VAL A 34 -19.79 -28.84 23.31
C VAL A 34 -20.20 -28.06 24.56
N ILE A 35 -20.65 -26.82 24.37
CA ILE A 35 -21.08 -25.95 25.47
C ILE A 35 -22.32 -26.54 26.11
N LYS A 36 -22.19 -26.94 27.38
CA LYS A 36 -23.27 -27.45 28.23
C LYS A 36 -22.97 -27.20 29.69
N GLU A 37 -23.97 -27.37 30.55
CA GLU A 37 -23.77 -27.30 32.01
C GLU A 37 -22.68 -28.27 32.49
N GLY A 38 -21.79 -27.80 33.39
CA GLY A 38 -20.70 -28.60 33.95
C GLY A 38 -19.44 -28.71 33.10
N ILE A 39 -19.38 -28.03 31.94
CA ILE A 39 -18.20 -28.09 31.04
C ILE A 39 -16.96 -27.40 31.61
N LYS A 40 -17.13 -26.54 32.60
CA LYS A 40 -16.07 -25.62 33.09
C LYS A 40 -14.79 -26.35 33.49
N SER A 41 -14.89 -27.47 34.22
CA SER A 41 -13.69 -28.23 34.64
C SER A 41 -12.91 -28.75 33.41
N ARG A 42 -13.61 -29.42 32.49
CA ARG A 42 -12.96 -29.96 31.27
C ARG A 42 -12.37 -28.86 30.39
N LEU A 43 -13.04 -27.71 30.28
CA LEU A 43 -12.51 -26.55 29.55
C LEU A 43 -11.24 -26.04 30.20
N THR A 44 -11.21 -25.94 31.55
CA THR A 44 -10.01 -25.51 32.29
C THR A 44 -8.85 -26.46 32.04
N ASP A 45 -9.06 -27.75 32.16
CA ASP A 45 -8.02 -28.79 31.94
C ASP A 45 -7.48 -28.71 30.50
N SER A 46 -8.35 -28.47 29.51
CA SER A 46 -7.95 -28.32 28.11
C SER A 46 -7.12 -27.04 27.90
N ILE A 47 -7.52 -25.90 28.49
CA ILE A 47 -6.79 -24.64 28.42
C ILE A 47 -5.42 -24.76 29.09
N GLU A 48 -5.33 -25.39 30.28
CA GLU A 48 -4.04 -25.63 30.97
C GLU A 48 -3.11 -26.50 30.12
N THR A 49 -3.64 -27.54 29.48
CA THR A 49 -2.88 -28.39 28.57
C THR A 49 -2.35 -27.61 27.38
N VAL A 50 -3.18 -26.82 26.72
CA VAL A 50 -2.77 -25.98 25.58
C VAL A 50 -1.73 -24.96 26.03
N SER A 51 -1.99 -24.23 27.13
CA SER A 51 -1.06 -23.23 27.67
C SER A 51 0.33 -23.80 27.96
N SER A 52 0.39 -25.00 28.52
CA SER A 52 1.67 -25.67 28.81
C SER A 52 2.43 -26.07 27.55
N LEU A 53 1.73 -26.46 26.48
CA LEU A 53 2.34 -26.87 25.20
C LEU A 53 2.84 -25.66 24.38
N THR A 54 2.15 -24.51 24.49
CA THR A 54 2.36 -23.35 23.64
C THR A 54 3.08 -22.18 24.31
N GLY A 55 3.40 -22.30 25.61
CA GLY A 55 3.95 -21.19 26.38
C GLY A 55 2.91 -20.09 26.71
N GLY A 56 1.61 -20.46 26.76
CA GLY A 56 0.53 -19.57 27.16
C GLY A 56 -0.35 -19.03 26.03
N LEU A 57 -0.15 -19.47 24.81
CA LEU A 57 -1.00 -19.08 23.66
C LEU A 57 -2.13 -20.10 23.46
N VAL A 58 -3.39 -19.64 23.48
CA VAL A 58 -4.58 -20.50 23.35
C VAL A 58 -5.50 -19.96 22.28
N GLY A 59 -5.72 -20.74 21.23
CA GLY A 59 -6.73 -20.48 20.19
C GLY A 59 -8.06 -21.18 20.52
N VAL A 60 -9.17 -20.50 20.37
CA VAL A 60 -10.52 -21.05 20.49
C VAL A 60 -11.27 -20.80 19.18
N ASP A 61 -11.59 -21.87 18.48
CA ASP A 61 -12.38 -21.83 17.26
C ASP A 61 -13.84 -22.20 17.56
N VAL A 62 -14.76 -21.27 17.39
CA VAL A 62 -16.20 -21.48 17.60
C VAL A 62 -16.82 -21.90 16.28
N ILE A 63 -17.28 -23.15 16.18
CA ILE A 63 -17.90 -23.67 14.96
C ILE A 63 -19.12 -22.81 14.59
N GLY A 64 -19.04 -22.11 13.45
CA GLY A 64 -20.07 -21.17 12.98
C GLY A 64 -19.99 -19.78 13.61
N GLY A 65 -18.94 -19.47 14.37
CA GLY A 65 -18.65 -18.17 15.00
C GLY A 65 -17.27 -17.66 14.64
N GLU A 66 -16.75 -16.79 15.50
CA GLU A 66 -15.42 -16.18 15.34
C GLU A 66 -14.35 -17.04 16.03
N GLU A 67 -13.14 -16.98 15.47
CA GLU A 67 -11.94 -17.50 16.09
C GLU A 67 -11.39 -16.50 17.09
N MET A 68 -11.04 -16.95 18.31
CA MET A 68 -10.51 -16.13 19.38
C MET A 68 -9.12 -16.62 19.76
N LEU A 69 -8.17 -15.68 19.89
CA LEU A 69 -6.81 -15.98 20.33
C LEU A 69 -6.58 -15.35 21.71
N PHE A 70 -6.10 -16.14 22.65
CA PHE A 70 -5.79 -15.70 24.01
C PHE A 70 -4.31 -15.95 24.30
N SER A 71 -3.68 -15.01 25.01
CA SER A 71 -2.34 -15.18 25.53
C SER A 71 -2.30 -14.93 27.03
N GLN A 72 -1.63 -15.79 27.74
CA GLN A 72 -1.47 -15.69 29.19
C GLN A 72 -0.51 -14.58 29.59
N ASN A 73 0.41 -14.22 28.70
CA ASN A 73 1.51 -13.31 29.03
C ASN A 73 1.19 -11.83 28.76
N TYR A 74 0.52 -11.53 27.63
CA TYR A 74 0.29 -10.13 27.21
C TYR A 74 -1.05 -10.00 26.46
N ALA A 75 -2.15 -10.35 27.13
CA ALA A 75 -3.49 -10.23 26.57
C ALA A 75 -4.25 -9.07 27.20
N CYS A 76 -4.93 -8.27 26.39
CA CYS A 76 -5.90 -7.30 26.85
C CYS A 76 -7.31 -7.91 26.80
N PRO A 77 -7.95 -8.24 27.93
CA PRO A 77 -9.26 -8.88 27.93
C PRO A 77 -10.38 -7.99 27.39
N GLU A 78 -10.21 -6.66 27.42
CA GLU A 78 -11.23 -5.71 26.93
C GLU A 78 -11.19 -5.53 25.43
N HIS A 79 -10.00 -5.66 24.80
CA HIS A 79 -9.81 -5.37 23.37
C HIS A 79 -9.53 -6.63 22.53
N GLY A 80 -9.49 -7.82 23.15
CA GLY A 80 -9.21 -9.08 22.45
C GLY A 80 -7.83 -9.15 21.77
N VAL A 81 -6.90 -8.26 22.15
CA VAL A 81 -5.56 -8.19 21.59
C VAL A 81 -4.63 -9.06 22.42
N SER A 82 -3.95 -10.01 21.77
CA SER A 82 -2.86 -10.79 22.37
C SER A 82 -1.55 -10.38 21.71
N ILE A 83 -0.56 -10.04 22.50
CA ILE A 83 0.78 -9.67 22.06
C ILE A 83 1.72 -10.82 22.39
N ASP A 84 2.59 -11.20 21.43
CA ASP A 84 3.64 -12.17 21.68
C ASP A 84 4.62 -11.68 22.75
N GLU A 85 5.44 -12.59 23.28
CA GLU A 85 6.46 -12.26 24.26
C GLU A 85 7.32 -11.07 23.80
N LEU A 86 7.45 -10.05 24.67
CA LEU A 86 8.24 -8.86 24.39
C LEU A 86 9.74 -9.23 24.27
N THR A 87 10.21 -9.23 23.05
CA THR A 87 11.62 -9.49 22.75
C THR A 87 12.29 -8.23 22.20
N PRO A 88 13.61 -8.04 22.41
CA PRO A 88 14.33 -6.88 21.86
C PRO A 88 14.16 -6.71 20.34
N ARG A 89 13.89 -7.79 19.60
CA ARG A 89 13.65 -7.77 18.16
C ARG A 89 12.39 -7.01 17.76
N MET A 90 11.38 -6.93 18.65
CA MET A 90 10.14 -6.18 18.41
C MET A 90 10.37 -4.66 18.39
N PHE A 91 11.45 -4.18 18.97
CA PHE A 91 11.80 -2.75 19.02
C PHE A 91 12.82 -2.37 17.94
N SER A 92 13.09 -3.25 16.99
CA SER A 92 14.00 -3.01 15.89
C SER A 92 13.24 -2.83 14.58
N PHE A 93 13.32 -1.63 13.98
CA PHE A 93 12.73 -1.36 12.67
C PHE A 93 13.46 -2.04 11.49
N ASN A 94 14.65 -2.59 11.73
CA ASN A 94 15.40 -3.39 10.74
C ASN A 94 15.07 -4.87 10.83
N ASN A 95 14.21 -5.28 11.76
CA ASN A 95 13.79 -6.66 11.94
C ASN A 95 12.32 -6.82 11.57
N PRO A 96 11.92 -7.83 10.79
CA PRO A 96 10.53 -8.07 10.41
C PRO A 96 9.55 -8.23 11.58
N PHE A 97 10.06 -8.64 12.77
CA PHE A 97 9.25 -8.74 13.99
C PHE A 97 8.80 -7.38 14.53
N GLY A 98 9.64 -6.33 14.40
CA GLY A 98 9.34 -5.00 14.91
C GLY A 98 9.00 -3.98 13.83
N ALA A 99 9.48 -4.18 12.60
CA ALA A 99 9.27 -3.25 11.51
C ALA A 99 7.78 -3.09 11.14
N CYS A 100 7.35 -1.86 10.91
CA CYS A 100 6.04 -1.59 10.35
C CYS A 100 5.87 -2.35 9.04
N GLU A 101 4.85 -3.17 8.92
CA GLU A 101 4.61 -4.05 7.76
C GLU A 101 4.39 -3.26 6.47
N LYS A 102 3.77 -2.07 6.58
CA LYS A 102 3.43 -1.25 5.41
C LYS A 102 4.64 -0.60 4.77
N CYS A 103 5.58 -0.07 5.57
CA CYS A 103 6.78 0.59 5.07
C CYS A 103 8.06 -0.22 5.27
N THR A 104 7.95 -1.46 5.76
CA THR A 104 9.09 -2.35 6.05
C THR A 104 10.20 -1.70 6.89
N GLY A 105 9.78 -0.84 7.84
CA GLY A 105 10.69 -0.13 8.73
C GLY A 105 11.31 1.16 8.17
N LEU A 106 10.92 1.60 6.96
CA LEU A 106 11.43 2.85 6.36
C LEU A 106 10.83 4.10 7.02
N GLY A 107 9.57 4.04 7.46
CA GLY A 107 8.85 5.16 8.07
C GLY A 107 8.23 6.11 7.07
N VAL A 108 8.70 6.11 5.83
CA VAL A 108 8.26 6.98 4.76
C VAL A 108 8.07 6.21 3.45
N PHE A 109 7.33 6.82 2.53
CA PHE A 109 7.23 6.40 1.13
C PHE A 109 7.64 7.56 0.25
N LYS A 110 8.37 7.27 -0.82
CA LYS A 110 8.58 8.23 -1.88
C LYS A 110 7.33 8.34 -2.73
N LYS A 111 6.80 9.54 -2.90
CA LYS A 111 5.63 9.86 -3.69
C LYS A 111 5.90 11.06 -4.58
N ILE A 112 5.38 11.03 -5.79
CA ILE A 112 5.52 12.18 -6.68
C ILE A 112 4.77 13.35 -6.10
N ASP A 113 5.47 14.47 -5.97
CA ASP A 113 4.99 15.70 -5.35
C ASP A 113 4.51 16.69 -6.43
N PRO A 114 3.22 17.07 -6.44
CA PRO A 114 2.70 18.06 -7.36
C PRO A 114 3.46 19.40 -7.35
N GLU A 115 3.98 19.81 -6.18
CA GLU A 115 4.74 21.06 -6.06
C GLU A 115 6.11 20.98 -6.74
N LEU A 116 6.70 19.77 -6.85
CA LEU A 116 7.93 19.55 -7.61
C LEU A 116 7.67 19.43 -9.11
N ILE A 117 6.46 19.00 -9.51
CA ILE A 117 6.02 18.99 -10.91
C ILE A 117 5.76 20.42 -11.40
N ILE A 118 5.12 21.27 -10.59
CA ILE A 118 4.76 22.65 -10.88
C ILE A 118 5.42 23.58 -9.83
N PRO A 119 6.74 23.77 -9.89
CA PRO A 119 7.46 24.51 -8.86
C PRO A 119 7.23 26.02 -8.91
N ASN A 120 6.79 26.54 -10.05
CA ASN A 120 6.48 27.96 -10.21
C ASN A 120 5.07 28.13 -10.81
N LYS A 121 4.13 28.47 -9.94
CA LYS A 121 2.73 28.70 -10.32
C LYS A 121 2.47 30.06 -11.00
N ASP A 122 3.46 30.94 -11.04
CA ASP A 122 3.37 32.20 -11.80
C ASP A 122 3.55 31.98 -13.31
N LEU A 123 4.09 30.84 -13.71
CA LEU A 123 4.20 30.46 -15.11
C LEU A 123 2.90 29.82 -15.60
N SER A 124 2.62 30.01 -16.89
CA SER A 124 1.57 29.26 -17.59
C SER A 124 2.10 27.90 -18.07
N ILE A 125 1.18 27.01 -18.46
CA ILE A 125 1.55 25.70 -19.05
C ILE A 125 2.44 25.93 -20.28
N ARG A 126 2.09 26.89 -21.15
CA ARG A 126 2.86 27.23 -22.34
C ARG A 126 4.22 27.88 -22.03
N GLN A 127 4.36 28.47 -20.87
CA GLN A 127 5.65 29.02 -20.38
C GLN A 127 6.49 27.93 -19.65
N GLY A 128 6.00 26.70 -19.56
CA GLY A 128 6.71 25.59 -18.93
C GLY A 128 6.54 25.51 -17.43
N ALA A 129 5.34 25.74 -16.92
CA ALA A 129 5.01 25.50 -15.52
C ALA A 129 5.24 24.04 -15.13
N ILE A 130 4.95 23.08 -16.04
CA ILE A 130 5.18 21.64 -15.82
C ILE A 130 6.63 21.32 -16.15
N LYS A 131 7.39 20.87 -15.16
CA LYS A 131 8.83 20.54 -15.26
C LYS A 131 9.11 19.04 -15.39
N ALA A 132 8.09 18.21 -15.33
CA ALA A 132 8.23 16.75 -15.32
C ALA A 132 8.92 16.21 -16.58
N SER A 133 9.81 15.25 -16.38
CA SER A 133 10.50 14.54 -17.46
C SER A 133 9.53 13.90 -18.45
N GLY A 134 9.72 14.21 -19.74
CA GLY A 134 8.83 13.79 -20.83
C GLY A 134 7.60 14.69 -21.04
N TRP A 135 7.32 15.64 -20.10
CA TRP A 135 6.19 16.58 -20.18
C TRP A 135 6.62 18.05 -20.23
N ASN A 136 7.92 18.30 -20.22
CA ASN A 136 8.51 19.66 -20.21
C ASN A 136 8.84 20.21 -21.59
N SER A 137 8.55 19.47 -22.67
CA SER A 137 8.76 19.97 -24.02
C SER A 137 7.64 20.91 -24.46
N LEU A 138 8.02 22.14 -24.80
CA LEU A 138 7.10 23.19 -25.25
C LEU A 138 7.06 23.35 -26.78
N GLU A 139 7.77 22.48 -27.50
CA GLU A 139 7.80 22.49 -28.97
C GLU A 139 6.44 22.07 -29.54
N GLU A 140 6.01 22.80 -30.58
CA GLU A 140 4.80 22.41 -31.33
C GLU A 140 4.99 21.00 -31.94
N GLY A 141 4.02 20.12 -31.71
CA GLY A 141 4.07 18.72 -32.15
C GLY A 141 4.78 17.78 -31.20
N SER A 142 5.32 18.26 -30.06
CA SER A 142 5.72 17.37 -28.97
C SER A 142 4.52 16.64 -28.38
N ILE A 143 4.75 15.47 -27.80
CA ILE A 143 3.68 14.68 -27.16
C ILE A 143 3.02 15.48 -26.04
N ALA A 144 3.79 16.21 -25.23
CA ALA A 144 3.27 17.02 -24.16
C ALA A 144 2.31 18.10 -24.68
N MET A 145 2.74 18.91 -25.65
CA MET A 145 1.92 19.98 -26.20
C MET A 145 0.70 19.45 -26.94
N MET A 146 0.80 18.30 -27.58
CA MET A 146 -0.34 17.65 -28.23
C MET A 146 -1.46 17.32 -27.21
N TYR A 147 -1.09 16.74 -26.07
CA TYR A 147 -2.05 16.46 -24.99
C TYR A 147 -2.57 17.74 -24.35
N PHE A 148 -1.69 18.69 -24.05
CA PHE A 148 -2.08 19.95 -23.41
C PHE A 148 -3.04 20.78 -24.27
N ASN A 149 -2.79 20.86 -25.57
CA ASN A 149 -3.72 21.51 -26.51
C ASN A 149 -5.07 20.78 -26.56
N ALA A 150 -5.08 19.47 -26.58
CA ALA A 150 -6.33 18.70 -26.58
C ALA A 150 -7.13 18.88 -25.27
N ILE A 151 -6.45 18.95 -24.12
CA ILE A 151 -7.07 19.29 -22.83
C ILE A 151 -7.68 20.70 -22.89
N SER A 152 -6.91 21.69 -23.37
CA SER A 152 -7.38 23.07 -23.54
C SER A 152 -8.63 23.14 -24.41
N GLU A 153 -8.62 22.48 -25.59
CA GLU A 153 -9.78 22.44 -26.50
C GLU A 153 -11.00 21.73 -25.86
N THR A 154 -10.78 20.66 -25.09
CA THR A 154 -11.88 19.82 -24.54
C THR A 154 -12.51 20.44 -23.31
N TYR A 155 -11.72 21.03 -22.42
CA TYR A 155 -12.16 21.54 -21.12
C TYR A 155 -12.24 23.06 -21.06
N GLY A 156 -11.82 23.78 -22.13
CA GLY A 156 -11.83 25.25 -22.17
C GLY A 156 -10.77 25.89 -21.25
N ILE A 157 -9.69 25.14 -20.92
CA ILE A 157 -8.65 25.61 -20.01
C ILE A 157 -7.61 26.39 -20.81
N SER A 158 -7.29 27.63 -20.39
CA SER A 158 -6.24 28.45 -21.02
C SER A 158 -4.85 27.90 -20.68
N LEU A 159 -4.02 27.67 -21.72
CA LEU A 159 -2.62 27.31 -21.54
C LEU A 159 -1.70 28.50 -21.32
N ASP A 160 -2.19 29.71 -21.56
CA ASP A 160 -1.43 30.97 -21.48
C ASP A 160 -1.64 31.69 -20.15
N GLU A 161 -2.60 31.23 -19.35
CA GLU A 161 -2.87 31.77 -18.01
C GLU A 161 -1.92 31.18 -16.98
N PRO A 162 -1.38 31.96 -16.03
CA PRO A 162 -0.60 31.45 -14.91
C PRO A 162 -1.35 30.37 -14.13
N VAL A 163 -0.65 29.28 -13.77
CA VAL A 163 -1.26 28.14 -13.07
C VAL A 163 -1.95 28.55 -11.76
N LYS A 164 -1.44 29.56 -11.06
CA LYS A 164 -2.07 30.08 -9.82
C LYS A 164 -3.48 30.59 -10.00
N ASN A 165 -3.88 30.99 -11.23
CA ASN A 165 -5.19 31.51 -11.56
C ASN A 165 -6.14 30.41 -12.07
N LEU A 166 -5.62 29.22 -12.38
CA LEU A 166 -6.43 28.08 -12.81
C LEU A 166 -7.15 27.45 -11.61
N ASP A 167 -8.36 26.98 -11.85
CA ASP A 167 -9.10 26.21 -10.85
C ASP A 167 -8.36 24.91 -10.52
N LYS A 168 -8.56 24.40 -9.30
CA LYS A 168 -7.95 23.17 -8.85
C LYS A 168 -8.28 21.98 -9.77
N ASP A 169 -9.55 21.88 -10.21
CA ASP A 169 -10.00 20.81 -11.11
C ASP A 169 -9.27 20.86 -12.45
N ALA A 170 -8.98 22.07 -12.97
CA ALA A 170 -8.19 22.26 -14.18
C ALA A 170 -6.74 21.77 -14.00
N ILE A 171 -6.11 22.08 -12.85
CA ILE A 171 -4.76 21.62 -12.52
C ILE A 171 -4.75 20.10 -12.35
N ASP A 172 -5.76 19.53 -11.68
CA ASP A 172 -5.90 18.10 -11.43
C ASP A 172 -6.01 17.29 -12.73
N ILE A 173 -6.63 17.84 -13.79
CA ILE A 173 -6.65 17.20 -15.11
C ILE A 173 -5.23 17.04 -15.68
N PHE A 174 -4.36 18.04 -15.57
CA PHE A 174 -2.97 17.94 -16.03
C PHE A 174 -2.17 16.95 -15.17
N LEU A 175 -2.38 16.97 -13.85
CA LEU A 175 -1.62 16.16 -12.92
C LEU A 175 -2.09 14.70 -12.89
N TYR A 176 -3.40 14.45 -12.86
CA TYR A 176 -3.98 13.12 -12.60
C TYR A 176 -4.77 12.55 -13.78
N GLY A 177 -4.89 13.29 -14.89
CA GLY A 177 -5.49 12.79 -16.13
C GLY A 177 -6.98 13.01 -16.26
N THR A 178 -7.53 12.48 -17.37
CA THR A 178 -8.93 12.71 -17.80
C THR A 178 -9.90 11.66 -17.30
N GLN A 179 -9.47 10.76 -16.42
CA GLN A 179 -10.29 9.74 -15.76
C GLN A 179 -11.21 8.95 -16.74
N GLY A 180 -10.63 8.47 -17.84
CA GLY A 180 -11.33 7.68 -18.86
C GLY A 180 -11.92 8.49 -20.00
N GLN A 181 -11.98 9.83 -19.90
CA GLN A 181 -12.44 10.65 -21.02
C GLN A 181 -11.39 10.70 -22.13
N LYS A 182 -11.78 10.35 -23.34
CA LYS A 182 -10.91 10.39 -24.52
C LYS A 182 -10.81 11.81 -25.06
N LEU A 183 -9.58 12.21 -25.35
CA LEU A 183 -9.25 13.46 -26.00
C LEU A 183 -9.05 13.25 -27.48
N HIS A 184 -9.39 14.24 -28.30
CA HIS A 184 -9.04 14.31 -29.70
C HIS A 184 -7.61 14.83 -29.85
N LEU A 185 -6.68 13.94 -30.22
CA LEU A 185 -5.27 14.25 -30.37
C LEU A 185 -4.94 14.49 -31.84
N LYS A 186 -4.51 15.68 -32.14
CA LYS A 186 -4.07 16.07 -33.47
C LYS A 186 -2.53 16.08 -33.51
N ARG A 187 -1.95 15.07 -34.16
CA ARG A 187 -0.50 15.02 -34.40
C ARG A 187 -0.22 15.27 -35.87
N GLY A 188 0.60 16.26 -36.15
CA GLY A 188 0.95 16.51 -37.54
C GLY A 188 2.12 17.45 -37.73
N ASN A 189 2.80 17.26 -38.86
CA ASN A 189 3.73 18.21 -39.44
C ASN A 189 3.23 18.57 -40.86
N LYS A 190 4.01 19.34 -41.61
CA LYS A 190 3.65 19.73 -42.98
C LYS A 190 3.30 18.57 -43.92
N PHE A 191 3.73 17.35 -43.62
CA PHE A 191 3.63 16.17 -44.49
C PHE A 191 2.72 15.05 -43.97
N TYR A 192 2.39 15.05 -42.68
CA TYR A 192 1.61 14.00 -42.03
C TYR A 192 0.67 14.58 -40.97
N LYS A 193 -0.59 14.21 -41.05
CA LYS A 193 -1.62 14.53 -40.04
C LYS A 193 -2.23 13.23 -39.55
N ALA A 194 -2.16 12.98 -38.26
CA ALA A 194 -2.90 11.93 -37.62
C ALA A 194 -3.88 12.54 -36.64
N ASP A 195 -5.14 12.07 -36.71
CA ASP A 195 -6.19 12.40 -35.78
C ASP A 195 -6.64 11.09 -35.13
N TYR A 196 -6.54 11.00 -33.81
CA TYR A 196 -6.93 9.81 -33.06
C TYR A 196 -7.43 10.18 -31.68
N GLN A 197 -8.18 9.29 -31.09
CA GLN A 197 -8.68 9.46 -29.72
C GLN A 197 -7.83 8.66 -28.75
N ALA A 198 -7.35 9.31 -27.70
CA ALA A 198 -6.66 8.66 -26.60
C ALA A 198 -7.01 9.30 -25.26
N GLU A 199 -6.93 8.53 -24.22
CA GLU A 199 -7.03 8.99 -22.85
C GLU A 199 -5.70 9.62 -22.42
N PHE A 200 -5.79 10.64 -21.56
CA PHE A 200 -4.64 11.20 -20.89
C PHE A 200 -4.57 10.67 -19.46
N GLU A 201 -3.55 9.88 -19.18
CA GLU A 201 -3.38 9.26 -17.85
C GLU A 201 -2.98 10.26 -16.75
N GLY A 202 -2.50 11.45 -17.13
CA GLY A 202 -1.95 12.44 -16.19
C GLY A 202 -0.43 12.36 -16.06
N VAL A 203 0.19 13.48 -15.70
CA VAL A 203 1.65 13.58 -15.53
C VAL A 203 2.12 12.68 -14.38
N ILE A 204 1.43 12.70 -13.23
CA ILE A 204 1.80 11.93 -12.05
C ILE A 204 1.65 10.43 -12.28
N PRO A 205 0.49 9.89 -12.70
CA PRO A 205 0.36 8.47 -12.99
C PRO A 205 1.33 7.97 -14.07
N ASN A 206 1.62 8.79 -15.09
CA ASN A 206 2.63 8.47 -16.09
C ASN A 206 4.03 8.27 -15.49
N LEU A 207 4.45 9.20 -14.64
CA LEU A 207 5.75 9.10 -13.95
C LEU A 207 5.80 7.90 -13.00
N GLU A 208 4.73 7.66 -12.23
CA GLU A 208 4.65 6.50 -11.32
C GLU A 208 4.73 5.17 -12.08
N ARG A 209 4.04 5.05 -13.20
CA ARG A 209 4.10 3.87 -14.07
C ARG A 209 5.51 3.69 -14.62
N ARG A 210 6.11 4.74 -15.20
CA ARG A 210 7.48 4.71 -15.73
C ARG A 210 8.50 4.35 -14.65
N TYR A 211 8.34 4.84 -13.44
CA TYR A 211 9.21 4.50 -12.32
C TYR A 211 9.15 3.01 -11.96
N LYS A 212 7.93 2.43 -11.94
CA LYS A 212 7.72 1.01 -11.67
C LYS A 212 8.24 0.09 -12.78
N GLU A 213 8.01 0.48 -14.02
CA GLU A 213 8.35 -0.33 -15.20
C GLU A 213 9.82 -0.21 -15.63
N SER A 214 10.50 0.86 -15.24
CA SER A 214 11.90 1.08 -15.63
C SER A 214 12.85 0.14 -14.91
N ASN A 215 13.79 -0.43 -15.67
CA ASN A 215 14.95 -1.16 -15.14
C ASN A 215 16.24 -0.31 -15.15
N SER A 216 16.15 0.95 -15.57
CA SER A 216 17.30 1.87 -15.63
C SER A 216 17.38 2.72 -14.38
N ASP A 217 18.49 2.62 -13.65
CA ASP A 217 18.73 3.42 -12.44
C ASP A 217 18.76 4.94 -12.76
N TRP A 218 19.29 5.31 -13.94
CA TRP A 218 19.28 6.71 -14.38
C TRP A 218 17.85 7.22 -14.58
N ALA A 219 16.99 6.45 -15.25
CA ALA A 219 15.62 6.85 -15.49
C ALA A 219 14.80 6.92 -14.18
N LYS A 220 15.10 6.03 -13.22
CA LYS A 220 14.51 6.11 -11.88
C LYS A 220 14.98 7.35 -11.13
N ALA A 221 16.27 7.64 -11.13
CA ALA A 221 16.84 8.82 -10.47
C ALA A 221 16.27 10.12 -11.04
N ASP A 222 16.04 10.19 -12.36
CA ASP A 222 15.40 11.32 -13.01
C ASP A 222 13.97 11.56 -12.50
N ILE A 223 13.21 10.50 -12.29
CA ILE A 223 11.85 10.58 -11.75
C ILE A 223 11.86 10.85 -10.23
N GLU A 224 12.83 10.31 -9.50
CA GLU A 224 12.98 10.54 -8.05
C GLU A 224 13.21 12.02 -7.71
N ALA A 225 13.75 12.83 -8.66
CA ALA A 225 13.88 14.27 -8.50
C ALA A 225 12.52 15.00 -8.32
N TYR A 226 11.42 14.35 -8.69
CA TYR A 226 10.04 14.85 -8.52
C TYR A 226 9.31 14.19 -7.36
N MET A 227 10.01 13.46 -6.49
CA MET A 227 9.42 12.79 -5.34
C MET A 227 9.80 13.47 -4.04
N SER A 228 8.83 13.51 -3.11
CA SER A 228 9.04 13.85 -1.72
C SER A 228 8.77 12.65 -0.81
N ASP A 229 9.31 12.70 0.41
CA ASP A 229 9.09 11.68 1.42
C ASP A 229 7.76 11.95 2.16
N GLU A 230 6.78 11.07 1.99
CA GLU A 230 5.51 11.10 2.70
C GLU A 230 5.55 10.12 3.87
N LYS A 231 5.15 10.57 5.07
CA LYS A 231 5.10 9.70 6.25
C LYS A 231 4.22 8.47 6.00
N CYS A 232 4.69 7.32 6.42
CA CYS A 232 3.91 6.08 6.32
C CYS A 232 2.56 6.23 7.06
N PRO A 233 1.41 6.03 6.41
CA PRO A 233 0.10 6.23 7.03
C PRO A 233 -0.24 5.18 8.09
N ALA A 234 0.53 4.09 8.21
CA ALA A 234 0.33 3.07 9.23
C ALA A 234 1.10 3.36 10.52
N CYS A 235 2.37 3.76 10.41
CA CYS A 235 3.22 4.04 11.57
C CYS A 235 3.52 5.53 11.77
N HIS A 236 2.99 6.41 10.93
CA HIS A 236 3.16 7.88 11.01
C HIS A 236 4.62 8.36 11.11
N GLY A 237 5.55 7.55 10.58
CA GLY A 237 6.99 7.82 10.61
C GLY A 237 7.74 7.08 11.71
N GLU A 238 7.06 6.43 12.65
CA GLU A 238 7.66 5.74 13.80
C GLU A 238 8.39 4.44 13.44
N ARG A 239 8.19 3.92 12.24
CA ARG A 239 8.92 2.78 11.65
C ARG A 239 8.62 1.41 12.26
N LEU A 240 7.94 1.35 13.40
CA LEU A 240 7.62 0.14 14.15
C LEU A 240 6.15 -0.27 13.97
N LYS A 241 5.85 -1.52 14.31
CA LYS A 241 4.48 -2.02 14.45
C LYS A 241 3.76 -1.33 15.60
N LYS A 242 2.43 -1.29 15.53
CA LYS A 242 1.60 -0.66 16.59
C LYS A 242 1.80 -1.30 17.96
N GLU A 243 1.96 -2.62 18.00
CA GLU A 243 2.20 -3.40 19.22
C GLU A 243 3.49 -2.95 19.92
N SER A 244 4.56 -2.76 19.14
CA SER A 244 5.84 -2.27 19.67
C SER A 244 5.75 -0.81 20.17
N LEU A 245 4.98 0.03 19.47
CA LEU A 245 4.77 1.43 19.87
C LEU A 245 3.86 1.58 21.11
N SER A 246 3.06 0.57 21.41
CA SER A 246 2.15 0.58 22.57
C SER A 246 2.84 0.23 23.88
N VAL A 247 4.11 -0.21 23.83
CA VAL A 247 4.88 -0.50 25.05
C VAL A 247 5.43 0.79 25.62
N THR A 248 4.98 1.14 26.82
CA THR A 248 5.44 2.31 27.60
C THR A 248 6.32 1.86 28.76
N VAL A 249 7.35 2.62 29.08
CA VAL A 249 8.27 2.40 30.21
C VAL A 249 7.94 3.38 31.33
#